data_c3f35e95352739d30d07829ec3941246
#
_entry.id   c3f35e95352739d30d07829ec3941246
#
_cell.length_a   1.000
_cell.length_b   1.000
_cell.length_c   1.000
_cell.angle_alpha   90.00
_cell.angle_beta   90.00
_cell.angle_gamma   90.00
#
_symmetry.space_group_name_H-M   'P 1'
#
loop_
_entity.id
_entity.type
_entity.pdbx_description
1 polymer ?
#
loop_
_entity_poly.entity_id
_entity_poly.type
_entity_poly.pdbx_seq_one_letter_code
_entity_poly.pdbx_strand_id
1 'polypeptide(L)'
;DCKEMNVGSITMNVVLNEYIKGEGSGYSYGGLNYSLGAVKDYVDRVTRRAGEMDLVVSAIILCQTNSIFKDPENKGGNYTMPNLTTAKAFNLYAAALEHMASTHCTPGNRISHWIMHNEVDFANEWTNMGDQPMLRYLDRYIKSMRICYNIARQYDQNASVLGSYTHCWAKADGSFAPKMMLEKTVEYSSAEGDFRWGVAYHPYPQNLTKPSFWIDDTQATYSLNSKYVTFKNLEVIDAWIRQKENLYKGKTKRVLFLSEQGTNSPSYSESDLTLQAAGGAWAWKKVSKLDGIDAIQWHNWADNKAEGGLRI
;
A
#
# COMPACT_ATOMS: atom_id res chain seq x y z
N ASP A 1 22.95 -4.14 -10.65
CA ASP A 1 22.22 -4.43 -9.41
C ASP A 1 20.82 -4.98 -9.67
N CYS A 2 19.75 -4.17 -9.97
CA CYS A 2 18.42 -4.74 -10.22
C CYS A 2 18.41 -5.81 -11.33
N LYS A 3 19.14 -5.61 -12.43
CA LYS A 3 19.25 -6.60 -13.50
C LYS A 3 20.01 -7.86 -13.07
N GLU A 4 21.09 -7.69 -12.33
CA GLU A 4 21.90 -8.81 -11.82
C GLU A 4 21.09 -9.69 -10.85
N MET A 5 20.22 -9.06 -10.04
CA MET A 5 19.34 -9.73 -9.10
C MET A 5 18.02 -10.19 -9.72
N ASN A 6 17.80 -9.95 -11.00
CA ASN A 6 16.57 -10.27 -11.72
C ASN A 6 15.30 -9.70 -11.05
N VAL A 7 15.41 -8.46 -10.54
CA VAL A 7 14.27 -7.73 -9.94
C VAL A 7 13.30 -7.30 -11.01
N GLY A 8 12.03 -7.62 -10.85
CA GLY A 8 10.95 -7.28 -11.80
C GLY A 8 10.13 -6.04 -11.43
N SER A 9 10.29 -5.53 -10.20
CA SER A 9 9.49 -4.39 -9.72
C SER A 9 10.21 -3.57 -8.66
N ILE A 10 9.80 -2.31 -8.51
CA ILE A 10 10.23 -1.41 -7.44
C ILE A 10 9.03 -0.71 -6.81
N THR A 11 9.14 -0.36 -5.54
CA THR A 11 8.17 0.49 -4.84
C THR A 11 8.81 1.81 -4.42
N MET A 12 8.07 2.90 -4.52
CA MET A 12 8.48 4.23 -4.05
C MET A 12 7.40 4.90 -3.23
N ASN A 13 7.80 5.69 -2.24
CA ASN A 13 6.92 6.57 -1.50
C ASN A 13 6.72 7.89 -2.27
N VAL A 14 5.48 8.32 -2.43
CA VAL A 14 5.12 9.61 -3.01
C VAL A 14 4.36 10.43 -1.98
N VAL A 15 5.05 11.38 -1.38
CA VAL A 15 4.49 12.32 -0.41
C VAL A 15 3.80 13.45 -1.18
N LEU A 16 2.46 13.47 -1.19
CA LEU A 16 1.68 14.38 -2.03
C LEU A 16 1.93 15.86 -1.77
N ASN A 17 2.13 16.26 -0.52
CA ASN A 17 2.45 17.66 -0.19
C ASN A 17 3.86 18.10 -0.61
N GLU A 18 4.72 17.16 -0.98
CA GLU A 18 6.02 17.43 -1.60
C GLU A 18 5.95 17.28 -3.14
N TYR A 19 4.90 16.69 -3.66
CA TYR A 19 4.61 16.56 -5.08
C TYR A 19 3.87 17.80 -5.62
N ILE A 20 2.87 18.31 -4.88
CA ILE A 20 2.11 19.52 -5.17
C ILE A 20 2.05 20.42 -3.93
N LYS A 21 2.35 21.73 -4.09
CA LYS A 21 2.52 22.66 -2.97
C LYS A 21 1.26 23.49 -2.63
N GLY A 22 0.17 23.31 -3.37
CA GLY A 22 -1.05 24.09 -3.24
C GLY A 22 -1.21 25.12 -4.36
N GLU A 23 -2.06 26.13 -4.14
CA GLU A 23 -2.32 27.17 -5.14
C GLU A 23 -1.03 27.87 -5.55
N GLY A 24 -0.90 28.16 -6.86
CA GLY A 24 0.30 28.78 -7.41
C GLY A 24 0.31 28.78 -8.93
N SER A 25 1.47 28.50 -9.54
CA SER A 25 1.64 28.45 -10.99
C SER A 25 2.33 27.15 -11.41
N GLY A 26 2.00 26.65 -12.60
CA GLY A 26 2.66 25.48 -13.19
C GLY A 26 1.71 24.38 -13.63
N TYR A 27 0.60 24.16 -12.95
CA TYR A 27 -0.39 23.17 -13.32
C TYR A 27 -1.82 23.65 -13.06
N SER A 28 -2.71 23.50 -14.03
CA SER A 28 -4.11 23.93 -13.94
C SER A 28 -5.04 22.72 -13.85
N TYR A 29 -5.93 22.72 -12.86
CA TYR A 29 -6.95 21.68 -12.68
C TYR A 29 -8.19 22.25 -11.99
N GLY A 30 -9.40 21.90 -12.49
CA GLY A 30 -10.66 22.28 -11.86
C GLY A 30 -10.86 23.81 -11.72
N GLY A 31 -10.31 24.60 -12.65
CA GLY A 31 -10.37 26.07 -12.62
C GLY A 31 -9.40 26.74 -11.64
N LEU A 32 -8.51 25.99 -11.01
CA LEU A 32 -7.46 26.50 -10.11
C LEU A 32 -6.07 26.16 -10.66
N ASN A 33 -5.07 26.96 -10.26
CA ASN A 33 -3.67 26.74 -10.61
C ASN A 33 -2.90 26.27 -9.37
N TYR A 34 -1.96 25.35 -9.56
CA TYR A 34 -1.17 24.73 -8.51
C TYR A 34 0.32 24.80 -8.80
N SER A 35 1.12 24.93 -7.75
CA SER A 35 2.58 24.80 -7.84
C SER A 35 2.99 23.34 -7.62
N LEU A 36 3.91 22.85 -8.45
CA LEU A 36 4.50 21.52 -8.30
C LEU A 36 5.73 21.55 -7.38
N GLY A 37 5.97 20.48 -6.67
CA GLY A 37 7.07 20.32 -5.73
C GLY A 37 8.20 19.41 -6.27
N ALA A 38 9.30 19.34 -5.54
CA ALA A 38 10.50 18.61 -5.95
C ALA A 38 10.31 17.07 -6.06
N VAL A 39 9.36 16.49 -5.33
CA VAL A 39 9.05 15.05 -5.42
C VAL A 39 8.54 14.66 -6.81
N LYS A 40 7.94 15.60 -7.57
CA LYS A 40 7.60 15.38 -8.98
C LYS A 40 8.82 14.92 -9.80
N ASP A 41 9.95 15.62 -9.66
CA ASP A 41 11.16 15.28 -10.42
C ASP A 41 11.77 13.96 -9.99
N TYR A 42 11.64 13.61 -8.71
CA TYR A 42 12.04 12.28 -8.21
C TYR A 42 11.17 11.19 -8.83
N VAL A 43 9.85 11.33 -8.80
CA VAL A 43 8.91 10.37 -9.40
C VAL A 43 9.22 10.19 -10.89
N ASP A 44 9.43 11.27 -11.62
CA ASP A 44 9.74 11.26 -13.05
C ASP A 44 11.06 10.51 -13.36
N ARG A 45 12.10 10.73 -12.56
CA ARG A 45 13.37 9.99 -12.72
C ARG A 45 13.20 8.50 -12.46
N VAL A 46 12.49 8.14 -11.37
CA VAL A 46 12.29 6.74 -10.99
C VAL A 46 11.47 5.98 -12.03
N THR A 47 10.34 6.56 -12.45
CA THR A 47 9.44 5.89 -13.41
C THR A 47 10.08 5.73 -14.79
N ARG A 48 10.80 6.75 -15.29
CA ARG A 48 11.55 6.64 -16.55
C ARG A 48 12.65 5.61 -16.46
N ARG A 49 13.46 5.64 -15.39
CA ARG A 49 14.54 4.69 -15.23
C ARG A 49 14.03 3.26 -15.08
N ALA A 50 12.93 3.08 -14.38
CA ALA A 50 12.25 1.78 -14.30
C ALA A 50 11.76 1.30 -15.68
N GLY A 51 11.17 2.21 -16.48
CA GLY A 51 10.74 1.89 -17.85
C GLY A 51 11.89 1.46 -18.76
N GLU A 52 13.08 2.11 -18.67
CA GLU A 52 14.29 1.70 -19.39
C GLU A 52 14.79 0.31 -18.99
N MET A 53 14.44 -0.15 -17.80
CA MET A 53 14.86 -1.43 -17.23
C MET A 53 13.75 -2.50 -17.31
N ASP A 54 12.59 -2.16 -17.85
CA ASP A 54 11.37 -3.00 -17.88
C ASP A 54 10.91 -3.43 -16.46
N LEU A 55 11.00 -2.50 -15.50
CA LEU A 55 10.54 -2.73 -14.13
C LEU A 55 9.12 -2.19 -13.93
N VAL A 56 8.31 -2.96 -13.21
CA VAL A 56 7.00 -2.52 -12.72
C VAL A 56 7.19 -1.54 -11.56
N VAL A 57 6.50 -0.39 -11.60
CA VAL A 57 6.55 0.61 -10.53
C VAL A 57 5.27 0.58 -9.71
N SER A 58 5.43 0.49 -8.39
CA SER A 58 4.38 0.71 -7.41
C SER A 58 4.64 2.02 -6.65
N ALA A 59 3.61 2.84 -6.45
CA ALA A 59 3.71 4.09 -5.70
C ALA A 59 2.81 4.05 -4.46
N ILE A 60 3.38 4.25 -3.28
CA ILE A 60 2.64 4.44 -2.03
C ILE A 60 2.33 5.93 -1.90
N ILE A 61 1.05 6.28 -1.91
CA ILE A 61 0.57 7.67 -1.90
C ILE A 61 0.35 8.13 -0.46
N LEU A 62 1.13 9.08 -0.01
CA LEU A 62 1.19 9.51 1.39
C LEU A 62 0.83 11.01 1.54
N CYS A 63 0.12 11.34 2.62
CA CYS A 63 -0.18 12.71 3.03
C CYS A 63 0.40 12.97 4.42
N GLN A 64 1.30 13.95 4.58
CA GLN A 64 1.85 14.29 5.91
C GLN A 64 0.84 15.03 6.79
N THR A 65 0.93 14.81 8.10
CA THR A 65 0.01 15.38 9.10
C THR A 65 0.10 16.90 9.24
N ASN A 66 1.23 17.50 8.89
CA ASN A 66 1.45 18.95 8.90
C ASN A 66 1.29 19.61 7.53
N SER A 67 0.45 19.05 6.66
CA SER A 67 0.32 19.47 5.27
C SER A 67 -1.06 20.05 4.91
N ILE A 68 -1.14 20.62 3.70
CA ILE A 68 -2.40 21.07 3.09
C ILE A 68 -3.40 19.95 2.82
N PHE A 69 -2.96 18.70 2.86
CA PHE A 69 -3.79 17.51 2.70
C PHE A 69 -4.37 16.98 4.01
N LYS A 70 -4.01 17.59 5.15
CA LYS A 70 -4.42 17.13 6.46
C LYS A 70 -5.95 17.05 6.60
N ASP A 71 -6.47 15.87 6.96
CA ASP A 71 -7.86 15.73 7.36
C ASP A 71 -8.13 16.59 8.61
N PRO A 72 -9.23 17.35 8.67
CA PRO A 72 -9.53 18.22 9.81
C PRO A 72 -9.72 17.47 11.13
N GLU A 73 -10.04 16.18 11.09
CA GLU A 73 -10.19 15.32 12.29
C GLU A 73 -8.85 14.69 12.75
N ASN A 74 -7.76 14.86 11.99
CA ASN A 74 -6.46 14.29 12.33
C ASN A 74 -5.95 14.78 13.69
N LYS A 75 -5.51 13.84 14.53
CA LYS A 75 -4.98 14.10 15.88
C LYS A 75 -3.50 13.73 16.05
N GLY A 76 -2.80 13.40 14.99
CA GLY A 76 -1.37 13.04 15.07
C GLY A 76 -0.97 11.95 14.06
N GLY A 77 -0.02 11.11 14.45
CA GLY A 77 0.58 10.08 13.59
C GLY A 77 1.57 10.64 12.57
N ASN A 78 2.20 9.77 11.80
CA ASN A 78 3.14 10.15 10.74
C ASN A 78 2.42 10.68 9.51
N TYR A 79 1.30 10.06 9.14
CA TYR A 79 0.51 10.44 7.97
C TYR A 79 -0.96 10.64 8.32
N THR A 80 -1.68 11.34 7.46
CA THR A 80 -3.09 11.68 7.61
C THR A 80 -3.93 11.07 6.50
N MET A 81 -5.20 10.79 6.79
CA MET A 81 -6.22 10.66 5.76
C MET A 81 -6.24 11.93 4.91
N PRO A 82 -6.37 11.87 3.58
CA PRO A 82 -6.51 13.08 2.78
C PRO A 82 -7.80 13.84 3.13
N ASN A 83 -7.70 15.15 3.19
CA ASN A 83 -8.86 16.02 3.39
C ASN A 83 -9.75 15.99 2.14
N LEU A 84 -10.92 15.41 2.27
CA LEU A 84 -11.96 15.37 1.24
C LEU A 84 -13.25 16.06 1.70
N THR A 85 -13.16 16.94 2.73
CA THR A 85 -14.33 17.53 3.38
C THR A 85 -14.87 18.78 2.67
N THR A 86 -14.05 19.43 1.85
CA THR A 86 -14.44 20.64 1.09
C THR A 86 -14.12 20.47 -0.38
N ALA A 87 -14.85 21.16 -1.25
CA ALA A 87 -14.61 21.15 -2.70
C ALA A 87 -13.15 21.56 -3.04
N LYS A 88 -12.60 22.56 -2.33
CA LYS A 88 -11.22 23.03 -2.53
C LYS A 88 -10.20 21.94 -2.18
N ALA A 89 -10.34 21.27 -1.05
CA ALA A 89 -9.43 20.22 -0.61
C ALA A 89 -9.56 18.96 -1.50
N PHE A 90 -10.78 18.58 -1.87
CA PHE A 90 -11.04 17.53 -2.85
C PHE A 90 -10.37 17.83 -4.19
N ASN A 91 -10.52 19.05 -4.70
CA ASN A 91 -9.94 19.47 -5.98
C ASN A 91 -8.39 19.41 -5.96
N LEU A 92 -7.78 19.81 -4.85
CA LEU A 92 -6.33 19.72 -4.66
C LEU A 92 -5.85 18.25 -4.67
N TYR A 93 -6.55 17.37 -3.97
CA TYR A 93 -6.23 15.93 -3.95
C TYR A 93 -6.36 15.31 -5.35
N ALA A 94 -7.46 15.62 -6.04
CA ALA A 94 -7.69 15.17 -7.41
C ALA A 94 -6.64 15.75 -8.38
N ALA A 95 -6.25 17.03 -8.23
CA ALA A 95 -5.22 17.68 -9.03
C ALA A 95 -3.86 17.00 -8.91
N ALA A 96 -3.46 16.60 -7.69
CA ALA A 96 -2.22 15.88 -7.47
C ALA A 96 -2.21 14.52 -8.17
N LEU A 97 -3.28 13.76 -8.02
CA LEU A 97 -3.43 12.43 -8.63
C LEU A 97 -3.53 12.51 -10.16
N GLU A 98 -4.24 13.53 -10.67
CA GLU A 98 -4.41 13.71 -12.12
C GLU A 98 -3.10 14.11 -12.78
N HIS A 99 -2.34 15.04 -12.20
CA HIS A 99 -1.03 15.39 -12.72
C HIS A 99 -0.08 14.17 -12.73
N MET A 100 -0.09 13.37 -11.64
CA MET A 100 0.68 12.13 -11.60
C MET A 100 0.25 11.15 -12.68
N ALA A 101 -1.05 10.91 -12.85
CA ALA A 101 -1.56 9.94 -13.80
C ALA A 101 -1.32 10.38 -15.26
N SER A 102 -1.56 11.65 -15.58
CA SER A 102 -1.32 12.20 -16.92
C SER A 102 0.16 12.15 -17.33
N THR A 103 1.05 12.23 -16.34
CA THR A 103 2.51 12.22 -16.57
C THR A 103 3.09 10.79 -16.52
N HIS A 104 2.61 9.95 -15.60
CA HIS A 104 3.22 8.66 -15.26
C HIS A 104 2.28 7.46 -15.49
N CYS A 105 1.45 7.52 -16.53
CA CYS A 105 0.67 6.39 -17.03
C CYS A 105 0.88 6.20 -18.54
N THR A 106 2.11 6.42 -19.01
CA THR A 106 2.49 6.29 -20.41
C THR A 106 3.49 5.14 -20.62
N PRO A 107 3.60 4.55 -21.80
CA PRO A 107 4.63 3.54 -22.07
C PRO A 107 6.03 4.07 -21.72
N GLY A 108 6.81 3.28 -20.98
CA GLY A 108 8.17 3.65 -20.53
C GLY A 108 8.25 4.69 -19.40
N ASN A 109 7.11 5.20 -18.92
CA ASN A 109 7.01 6.12 -17.78
C ASN A 109 5.71 5.81 -17.03
N ARG A 110 5.68 4.73 -16.22
CA ARG A 110 4.41 4.17 -15.76
C ARG A 110 4.42 3.81 -14.28
N ILE A 111 3.41 4.29 -13.54
CA ILE A 111 3.01 3.77 -12.24
C ILE A 111 1.91 2.73 -12.49
N SER A 112 2.21 1.46 -12.24
CA SER A 112 1.28 0.35 -12.46
C SER A 112 0.37 0.10 -11.26
N HIS A 113 0.90 0.25 -10.03
CA HIS A 113 0.17 0.06 -8.78
C HIS A 113 0.18 1.34 -7.96
N TRP A 114 -1.00 1.77 -7.56
CA TRP A 114 -1.26 2.94 -6.73
C TRP A 114 -1.71 2.46 -5.36
N ILE A 115 -0.83 2.45 -4.38
CA ILE A 115 -1.11 1.97 -3.03
C ILE A 115 -1.61 3.14 -2.18
N MET A 116 -2.84 3.04 -1.71
CA MET A 116 -3.56 4.11 -1.02
C MET A 116 -3.76 3.71 0.44
N HIS A 117 -3.18 4.29 1.26
CA HIS A 117 -2.08 5.02 1.72
C HIS A 117 -1.04 4.06 2.30
N ASN A 118 -0.70 4.12 3.62
CA ASN A 118 0.06 3.09 4.31
C ASN A 118 -0.74 2.53 5.49
N GLU A 119 -0.77 1.20 5.63
CA GLU A 119 -1.27 0.46 6.79
C GLU A 119 -2.50 1.10 7.46
N VAL A 120 -3.57 1.24 6.70
CA VAL A 120 -4.77 2.00 7.08
C VAL A 120 -5.53 1.41 8.28
N ASP A 121 -5.30 0.14 8.60
CA ASP A 121 -5.79 -0.52 9.80
C ASP A 121 -5.04 -0.07 11.06
N PHE A 122 -3.82 0.46 10.92
CA PHE A 122 -3.07 1.14 11.97
C PHE A 122 -3.25 2.67 11.84
N ALA A 123 -4.53 3.09 11.83
CA ALA A 123 -4.98 4.43 11.47
C ALA A 123 -4.33 5.54 12.32
N ASN A 124 -4.11 5.30 13.60
CA ASN A 124 -3.54 6.30 14.50
C ASN A 124 -2.13 6.73 14.10
N GLU A 125 -1.38 5.88 13.43
CA GLU A 125 0.00 6.12 13.02
C GLU A 125 0.11 6.49 11.54
N TRP A 126 -0.48 5.65 10.67
CA TRP A 126 -0.14 5.68 9.25
C TRP A 126 -1.16 6.36 8.34
N THR A 127 -2.40 6.57 8.80
CA THR A 127 -3.43 7.26 8.00
C THR A 127 -4.46 7.89 8.93
N ASN A 128 -4.01 8.82 9.78
CA ASN A 128 -4.77 9.33 10.90
C ASN A 128 -5.95 10.22 10.47
N MET A 129 -7.11 9.94 11.04
CA MET A 129 -8.34 10.73 10.92
C MET A 129 -8.99 10.95 12.31
N GLY A 130 -8.19 10.90 13.39
CA GLY A 130 -8.68 10.97 14.77
C GLY A 130 -9.48 9.72 15.18
N ASP A 131 -10.18 9.82 16.31
CA ASP A 131 -10.93 8.70 16.90
C ASP A 131 -12.29 8.51 16.21
N GLN A 132 -12.25 8.15 14.93
CA GLN A 132 -13.47 7.93 14.15
C GLN A 132 -13.95 6.49 14.28
N PRO A 133 -15.29 6.26 14.27
CA PRO A 133 -15.83 4.93 14.08
C PRO A 133 -15.34 4.34 12.74
N MET A 134 -15.03 3.03 12.74
CA MET A 134 -14.45 2.33 11.59
C MET A 134 -15.20 2.59 10.28
N LEU A 135 -16.54 2.59 10.31
CA LEU A 135 -17.34 2.77 9.09
C LEU A 135 -17.19 4.17 8.49
N ARG A 136 -17.11 5.22 9.34
CA ARG A 136 -16.87 6.60 8.89
C ARG A 136 -15.46 6.76 8.34
N TYR A 137 -14.48 6.17 8.99
CA TYR A 137 -13.09 6.13 8.54
C TYR A 137 -12.99 5.43 7.17
N LEU A 138 -13.60 4.26 7.07
CA LEU A 138 -13.56 3.44 5.85
C LEU A 138 -14.27 4.10 4.67
N ASP A 139 -15.41 4.78 4.89
CA ASP A 139 -16.09 5.57 3.85
C ASP A 139 -15.15 6.62 3.24
N ARG A 140 -14.41 7.36 4.07
CA ARG A 140 -13.43 8.35 3.61
C ARG A 140 -12.29 7.67 2.85
N TYR A 141 -11.82 6.56 3.36
CA TYR A 141 -10.74 5.79 2.74
C TYR A 141 -11.13 5.25 1.36
N ILE A 142 -12.28 4.61 1.25
CA ILE A 142 -12.79 4.09 -0.04
C ILE A 142 -12.99 5.22 -1.05
N LYS A 143 -13.47 6.40 -0.62
CA LYS A 143 -13.56 7.58 -1.49
C LYS A 143 -12.19 7.99 -2.03
N SER A 144 -11.16 8.00 -1.19
CA SER A 144 -9.79 8.33 -1.64
C SER A 144 -9.29 7.34 -2.70
N MET A 145 -9.51 6.04 -2.50
CA MET A 145 -9.18 4.99 -3.46
C MET A 145 -9.96 5.14 -4.77
N ARG A 146 -11.27 5.42 -4.70
CA ARG A 146 -12.14 5.58 -5.87
C ARG A 146 -11.76 6.79 -6.71
N ILE A 147 -11.37 7.90 -6.07
CA ILE A 147 -10.87 9.09 -6.77
C ILE A 147 -9.61 8.71 -7.57
N CYS A 148 -8.64 8.07 -6.92
CA CYS A 148 -7.42 7.61 -7.58
C CYS A 148 -7.73 6.65 -8.74
N TYR A 149 -8.59 5.67 -8.50
CA TYR A 149 -9.01 4.70 -9.53
C TYR A 149 -9.62 5.38 -10.75
N ASN A 150 -10.58 6.28 -10.53
CA ASN A 150 -11.28 6.97 -11.63
C ASN A 150 -10.32 7.87 -12.43
N ILE A 151 -9.33 8.47 -11.77
CA ILE A 151 -8.33 9.32 -12.42
C ILE A 151 -7.30 8.46 -13.16
N ALA A 152 -6.61 7.54 -12.49
CA ALA A 152 -5.55 6.74 -13.09
C ALA A 152 -6.04 5.93 -14.31
N ARG A 153 -7.24 5.41 -14.24
CA ARG A 153 -7.87 4.61 -15.32
C ARG A 153 -8.26 5.41 -16.56
N GLN A 154 -8.25 6.74 -16.50
CA GLN A 154 -8.42 7.56 -17.70
C GLN A 154 -7.16 7.54 -18.58
N TYR A 155 -5.99 7.38 -17.95
CA TYR A 155 -4.68 7.39 -18.62
C TYR A 155 -4.12 6.00 -18.86
N ASP A 156 -4.37 5.07 -17.92
CA ASP A 156 -3.97 3.66 -18.04
C ASP A 156 -5.10 2.73 -17.60
N GLN A 157 -5.71 2.06 -18.57
CA GLN A 157 -6.78 1.08 -18.30
C GLN A 157 -6.34 -0.14 -17.48
N ASN A 158 -5.05 -0.34 -17.28
CA ASN A 158 -4.49 -1.42 -16.47
C ASN A 158 -4.00 -0.96 -15.10
N ALA A 159 -4.05 0.35 -14.79
CA ALA A 159 -3.68 0.86 -13.48
C ALA A 159 -4.48 0.15 -12.37
N SER A 160 -3.78 -0.31 -11.34
CA SER A 160 -4.35 -0.97 -10.17
C SER A 160 -4.28 -0.06 -8.96
N VAL A 161 -5.39 0.10 -8.24
CA VAL A 161 -5.47 0.86 -6.98
C VAL A 161 -5.66 -0.12 -5.84
N LEU A 162 -4.75 -0.09 -4.85
CA LEU A 162 -4.66 -1.08 -3.79
C LEU A 162 -4.84 -0.42 -2.43
N GLY A 163 -5.60 -1.07 -1.54
CA GLY A 163 -5.65 -0.71 -0.13
C GLY A 163 -4.51 -1.39 0.64
N SER A 164 -3.85 -0.66 1.57
CA SER A 164 -2.68 -1.12 2.31
C SER A 164 -3.03 -1.53 3.74
N TYR A 165 -2.57 -2.72 4.15
CA TYR A 165 -2.90 -3.32 5.46
C TYR A 165 -1.69 -4.03 6.08
N THR A 166 -1.61 -3.99 7.43
CA THR A 166 -0.60 -4.70 8.22
C THR A 166 -0.79 -6.22 8.19
N HIS A 167 0.10 -6.95 8.89
CA HIS A 167 -0.03 -8.39 9.13
C HIS A 167 -1.18 -8.79 10.07
N CYS A 168 -1.87 -7.84 10.70
CA CYS A 168 -3.10 -8.11 11.45
C CYS A 168 -4.17 -8.69 10.51
N TRP A 169 -5.13 -9.45 11.08
CA TRP A 169 -6.18 -10.02 10.27
C TRP A 169 -7.55 -9.92 10.96
N ALA A 170 -7.97 -10.94 11.72
CA ALA A 170 -9.27 -10.94 12.37
C ALA A 170 -9.32 -10.14 13.68
N LYS A 171 -8.18 -9.71 14.20
CA LYS A 171 -8.07 -8.82 15.36
C LYS A 171 -7.14 -7.67 15.04
N ALA A 172 -7.44 -6.51 15.58
CA ALA A 172 -6.58 -5.35 15.52
C ALA A 172 -5.49 -5.43 16.60
N ASP A 173 -4.29 -5.00 16.27
CA ASP A 173 -3.29 -4.54 17.25
C ASP A 173 -3.18 -3.01 17.23
N GLY A 174 -3.63 -2.38 16.13
CA GLY A 174 -3.82 -0.95 15.96
C GLY A 174 -5.28 -0.54 16.10
N SER A 175 -5.77 0.26 15.17
CA SER A 175 -7.11 0.85 15.24
C SER A 175 -8.20 -0.12 14.80
N PHE A 176 -7.99 -0.90 13.75
CA PHE A 176 -9.02 -1.73 13.14
C PHE A 176 -8.49 -3.10 12.71
N ALA A 177 -9.38 -4.09 12.56
CA ALA A 177 -9.03 -5.40 12.03
C ALA A 177 -9.10 -5.39 10.49
N PRO A 178 -8.00 -5.69 9.76
CA PRO A 178 -7.97 -5.70 8.30
C PRO A 178 -9.07 -6.52 7.64
N LYS A 179 -9.34 -7.74 8.15
CA LYS A 179 -10.40 -8.60 7.63
C LYS A 179 -11.74 -7.89 7.61
N MET A 180 -12.13 -7.26 8.72
CA MET A 180 -13.39 -6.53 8.83
C MET A 180 -13.42 -5.32 7.90
N MET A 181 -12.32 -4.57 7.80
CA MET A 181 -12.21 -3.45 6.86
C MET A 181 -12.38 -3.90 5.42
N LEU A 182 -11.75 -4.99 5.03
CA LEU A 182 -11.83 -5.55 3.67
C LEU A 182 -13.24 -6.05 3.35
N GLU A 183 -13.90 -6.77 4.27
CA GLU A 183 -15.29 -7.21 4.13
C GLU A 183 -16.23 -6.01 3.94
N LYS A 184 -16.07 -4.95 4.73
CA LYS A 184 -16.85 -3.71 4.58
C LYS A 184 -16.48 -2.93 3.32
N THR A 185 -15.26 -3.01 2.83
CA THR A 185 -14.88 -2.43 1.53
C THR A 185 -15.61 -3.14 0.38
N VAL A 186 -15.77 -4.47 0.44
CA VAL A 186 -16.60 -5.22 -0.52
C VAL A 186 -18.05 -4.73 -0.48
N GLU A 187 -18.64 -4.61 0.70
CA GLU A 187 -20.03 -4.14 0.86
C GLU A 187 -20.23 -2.72 0.30
N TYR A 188 -19.38 -1.77 0.70
CA TYR A 188 -19.49 -0.36 0.28
C TYR A 188 -19.25 -0.16 -1.20
N SER A 189 -18.18 -0.78 -1.72
CA SER A 189 -17.88 -0.68 -3.15
C SER A 189 -18.99 -1.28 -3.99
N SER A 190 -19.59 -2.39 -3.56
CA SER A 190 -20.71 -3.03 -4.26
C SER A 190 -21.97 -2.17 -4.25
N ALA A 191 -22.30 -1.54 -3.13
CA ALA A 191 -23.47 -0.67 -2.99
C ALA A 191 -23.37 0.61 -3.83
N GLU A 192 -22.17 1.20 -3.92
CA GLU A 192 -21.91 2.45 -4.64
C GLU A 192 -21.48 2.26 -6.12
N GLY A 193 -21.49 1.04 -6.62
CA GLY A 193 -20.93 0.65 -7.90
C GLY A 193 -19.50 0.15 -7.74
N ASP A 194 -19.31 -1.18 -7.84
CA ASP A 194 -18.03 -1.83 -7.61
C ASP A 194 -16.95 -1.34 -8.59
N PHE A 195 -15.77 -1.05 -8.07
CA PHE A 195 -14.58 -0.74 -8.84
C PHE A 195 -13.47 -1.77 -8.57
N ARG A 196 -12.54 -1.93 -9.48
CA ARG A 196 -11.49 -2.97 -9.39
C ARG A 196 -10.36 -2.52 -8.47
N TRP A 197 -10.64 -2.42 -7.17
CA TRP A 197 -9.62 -2.25 -6.14
C TRP A 197 -8.93 -3.58 -5.84
N GLY A 198 -7.73 -3.52 -5.26
CA GLY A 198 -6.96 -4.67 -4.80
C GLY A 198 -6.43 -4.47 -3.39
N VAL A 199 -5.57 -5.37 -2.95
CA VAL A 199 -5.00 -5.42 -1.60
C VAL A 199 -3.48 -5.37 -1.70
N ALA A 200 -2.87 -4.43 -0.99
CA ALA A 200 -1.46 -4.33 -0.67
C ALA A 200 -1.31 -4.78 0.80
N TYR A 201 -0.75 -5.95 1.03
CA TYR A 201 -0.71 -6.58 2.34
C TYR A 201 0.72 -6.74 2.83
N HIS A 202 0.97 -6.51 4.12
CA HIS A 202 2.29 -6.52 4.73
C HIS A 202 2.43 -7.72 5.69
N PRO A 203 2.72 -8.95 5.22
CA PRO A 203 2.72 -10.16 6.04
C PRO A 203 4.01 -10.33 6.85
N TYR A 204 4.48 -9.28 7.51
CA TYR A 204 5.62 -9.38 8.41
C TYR A 204 5.44 -10.51 9.44
N PRO A 205 6.52 -11.09 9.97
CA PRO A 205 6.44 -11.96 11.14
C PRO A 205 5.70 -11.28 12.30
N GLN A 206 4.98 -12.05 13.11
CA GLN A 206 4.27 -11.55 14.30
C GLN A 206 5.19 -10.73 15.23
N ASN A 207 6.46 -11.10 15.29
CA ASN A 207 7.52 -10.33 15.92
C ASN A 207 8.58 -9.99 14.87
N LEU A 208 8.72 -8.71 14.55
CA LEU A 208 9.65 -8.23 13.53
C LEU A 208 11.13 -8.62 13.79
N THR A 209 11.50 -8.88 15.05
CA THR A 209 12.89 -9.26 15.41
C THR A 209 13.13 -10.77 15.31
N LYS A 210 12.13 -11.57 14.92
CA LYS A 210 12.21 -13.04 14.88
C LYS A 210 11.95 -13.56 13.47
N PRO A 211 13.01 -13.90 12.71
CA PRO A 211 12.85 -14.40 11.34
C PRO A 211 12.26 -15.83 11.28
N SER A 212 12.27 -16.57 12.39
CA SER A 212 11.76 -17.96 12.47
C SER A 212 10.22 -18.02 12.60
N PHE A 213 9.48 -17.26 11.78
CA PHE A 213 8.03 -17.14 11.85
C PHE A 213 7.28 -18.48 11.83
N TRP A 214 7.84 -19.54 11.23
CA TRP A 214 7.24 -20.87 11.22
C TRP A 214 7.11 -21.51 12.62
N ILE A 215 7.92 -21.06 13.58
CA ILE A 215 7.87 -21.45 15.00
C ILE A 215 7.28 -20.31 15.84
N ASP A 216 7.80 -19.10 15.68
CA ASP A 216 7.56 -17.97 16.57
C ASP A 216 6.17 -17.33 16.39
N ASP A 217 5.58 -17.42 15.21
CA ASP A 217 4.25 -16.85 14.92
C ASP A 217 3.12 -17.72 15.48
N THR A 218 3.02 -17.79 16.79
CA THR A 218 2.09 -18.69 17.50
C THR A 218 0.63 -18.33 17.33
N GLN A 219 0.31 -17.05 17.07
CA GLN A 219 -1.05 -16.56 16.87
C GLN A 219 -1.46 -16.50 15.39
N ALA A 220 -0.55 -16.84 14.47
CA ALA A 220 -0.84 -17.05 13.06
C ALA A 220 -1.30 -18.49 12.84
N THR A 221 -2.62 -18.69 12.71
CA THR A 221 -3.28 -19.97 12.51
C THR A 221 -3.81 -20.10 11.08
N TYR A 222 -4.17 -21.30 10.62
CA TYR A 222 -4.74 -21.52 9.29
C TYR A 222 -6.27 -21.29 9.22
N SER A 223 -6.86 -20.74 10.28
CA SER A 223 -8.25 -20.34 10.31
C SER A 223 -8.47 -19.01 9.56
N LEU A 224 -9.60 -18.85 8.87
CA LEU A 224 -10.07 -17.57 8.32
C LEU A 224 -10.28 -16.50 9.42
N ASN A 225 -10.34 -16.89 10.68
CA ASN A 225 -10.40 -16.00 11.84
C ASN A 225 -9.06 -15.93 12.59
N SER A 226 -7.94 -16.24 11.93
CA SER A 226 -6.61 -16.05 12.50
C SER A 226 -6.42 -14.62 13.02
N LYS A 227 -5.71 -14.45 14.13
CA LYS A 227 -5.38 -13.10 14.62
C LYS A 227 -4.47 -12.38 13.63
N TYR A 228 -3.42 -13.07 13.16
CA TYR A 228 -2.46 -12.56 12.19
C TYR A 228 -2.45 -13.41 10.92
N VAL A 229 -2.13 -12.78 9.80
CA VAL A 229 -1.70 -13.45 8.58
C VAL A 229 -0.28 -12.98 8.27
N THR A 230 0.67 -13.89 8.48
CA THR A 230 2.10 -13.69 8.26
C THR A 230 2.60 -14.67 7.20
N PHE A 231 3.87 -14.69 6.91
CA PHE A 231 4.43 -15.72 6.02
C PHE A 231 4.09 -17.16 6.43
N LYS A 232 3.79 -17.40 7.72
CA LYS A 232 3.45 -18.73 8.22
C LYS A 232 2.14 -19.26 7.61
N ASN A 233 1.14 -18.43 7.43
CA ASN A 233 -0.24 -18.80 7.08
C ASN A 233 -0.84 -17.96 5.95
N LEU A 234 -0.05 -17.59 4.96
CA LEU A 234 -0.50 -16.84 3.77
C LEU A 234 -1.69 -17.48 3.05
N GLU A 235 -1.89 -18.80 3.23
CA GLU A 235 -3.03 -19.54 2.72
C GLU A 235 -4.38 -18.93 3.16
N VAL A 236 -4.40 -18.24 4.30
CA VAL A 236 -5.62 -17.61 4.83
C VAL A 236 -6.07 -16.46 3.92
N ILE A 237 -5.16 -15.53 3.58
CA ILE A 237 -5.49 -14.40 2.71
C ILE A 237 -5.63 -14.86 1.24
N ASP A 238 -4.84 -15.84 0.81
CA ASP A 238 -4.98 -16.49 -0.49
C ASP A 238 -6.39 -17.09 -0.67
N ALA A 239 -6.87 -17.81 0.34
CA ALA A 239 -8.22 -18.36 0.31
C ALA A 239 -9.28 -17.26 0.33
N TRP A 240 -9.10 -16.23 1.16
CA TRP A 240 -10.05 -15.13 1.30
C TRP A 240 -10.22 -14.35 -0.02
N ILE A 241 -9.12 -13.99 -0.69
CA ILE A 241 -9.17 -13.18 -1.93
C ILE A 241 -9.85 -13.93 -3.09
N ARG A 242 -9.91 -15.26 -3.03
CA ARG A 242 -10.52 -16.13 -4.04
C ARG A 242 -11.98 -16.47 -3.73
N GLN A 243 -12.51 -16.12 -2.56
CA GLN A 243 -13.94 -16.31 -2.24
C GLN A 243 -14.81 -15.52 -3.20
N LYS A 244 -15.90 -16.11 -3.65
CA LYS A 244 -16.79 -15.53 -4.67
C LYS A 244 -17.31 -14.15 -4.31
N GLU A 245 -17.65 -13.93 -3.05
CA GLU A 245 -18.12 -12.66 -2.50
C GLU A 245 -17.06 -11.54 -2.57
N ASN A 246 -15.76 -11.88 -2.56
CA ASN A 246 -14.67 -10.94 -2.61
C ASN A 246 -14.21 -10.59 -4.04
N LEU A 247 -14.70 -11.31 -5.05
CA LEU A 247 -14.35 -11.06 -6.45
C LEU A 247 -14.96 -9.74 -6.94
N TYR A 248 -14.22 -9.03 -7.76
CA TYR A 248 -14.73 -7.87 -8.49
C TYR A 248 -15.92 -8.28 -9.37
N LYS A 249 -17.09 -7.67 -9.11
CA LYS A 249 -18.37 -8.01 -9.77
C LYS A 249 -18.70 -9.51 -9.72
N GLY A 250 -18.26 -10.21 -8.67
CA GLY A 250 -18.47 -11.65 -8.49
C GLY A 250 -17.77 -12.56 -9.51
N LYS A 251 -16.82 -12.05 -10.28
CA LYS A 251 -16.21 -12.75 -11.41
C LYS A 251 -14.68 -12.73 -11.42
N THR A 252 -14.06 -11.59 -11.16
CA THR A 252 -12.63 -11.40 -11.35
C THR A 252 -11.93 -11.28 -10.01
N LYS A 253 -10.90 -12.10 -9.76
CA LYS A 253 -10.05 -11.99 -8.58
C LYS A 253 -9.45 -10.59 -8.51
N ARG A 254 -9.47 -9.97 -7.33
CA ARG A 254 -8.79 -8.72 -7.07
C ARG A 254 -7.30 -8.96 -6.94
N VAL A 255 -6.49 -7.96 -7.27
CA VAL A 255 -5.03 -8.04 -7.09
C VAL A 255 -4.72 -8.18 -5.59
N LEU A 256 -3.86 -9.14 -5.26
CA LEU A 256 -3.23 -9.30 -3.94
C LEU A 256 -1.72 -9.16 -4.11
N PHE A 257 -1.20 -8.04 -3.66
CA PHE A 257 0.22 -7.73 -3.68
C PHE A 257 0.77 -7.73 -2.26
N LEU A 258 1.75 -8.58 -1.97
CA LEU A 258 2.52 -8.51 -0.74
C LEU A 258 3.56 -7.40 -0.91
N SER A 259 3.19 -6.19 -0.52
CA SER A 259 3.86 -4.96 -0.96
C SER A 259 4.97 -4.47 -0.03
N GLU A 260 4.99 -4.96 1.22
CA GLU A 260 6.01 -4.61 2.20
C GLU A 260 6.15 -5.73 3.22
N GLN A 261 7.31 -6.33 3.30
CA GLN A 261 7.65 -7.37 4.28
C GLN A 261 9.13 -7.74 4.21
N GLY A 262 9.57 -8.47 5.23
CA GLY A 262 10.90 -9.05 5.27
C GLY A 262 11.11 -9.91 6.49
N THR A 263 12.25 -10.57 6.56
CA THR A 263 12.71 -11.32 7.71
C THR A 263 13.92 -10.60 8.30
N ASN A 264 13.76 -10.02 9.49
CA ASN A 264 14.81 -9.24 10.13
C ASN A 264 15.89 -10.13 10.75
N SER A 265 17.15 -9.74 10.58
CA SER A 265 18.27 -10.32 11.31
C SER A 265 18.57 -9.52 12.59
N PRO A 266 18.56 -10.16 13.78
CA PRO A 266 18.88 -9.47 15.03
C PRO A 266 20.32 -8.91 15.07
N SER A 267 21.26 -9.55 14.38
CA SER A 267 22.64 -9.11 14.26
C SER A 267 23.26 -9.50 12.91
N TYR A 268 24.53 -9.13 12.70
CA TYR A 268 25.30 -9.56 11.52
C TYR A 268 26.10 -10.84 11.78
N SER A 269 25.78 -11.62 12.82
CA SER A 269 26.40 -12.94 13.01
C SER A 269 25.98 -13.91 11.92
N GLU A 270 26.83 -14.84 11.57
CA GLU A 270 26.56 -15.86 10.53
C GLU A 270 25.29 -16.68 10.86
N SER A 271 25.09 -17.00 12.13
CA SER A 271 23.86 -17.71 12.58
C SER A 271 22.58 -16.91 12.35
N ASP A 272 22.59 -15.61 12.68
CA ASP A 272 21.41 -14.74 12.51
C ASP A 272 21.11 -14.49 11.04
N LEU A 273 22.15 -14.22 10.23
CA LEU A 273 22.02 -14.06 8.78
C LEU A 273 21.52 -15.35 8.10
N THR A 274 22.01 -16.51 8.54
CA THR A 274 21.53 -17.80 8.03
C THR A 274 20.05 -18.01 8.36
N LEU A 275 19.63 -17.64 9.57
CA LEU A 275 18.23 -17.74 9.98
C LEU A 275 17.32 -16.76 9.19
N GLN A 276 17.79 -15.53 8.94
CA GLN A 276 17.11 -14.57 8.08
C GLN A 276 16.94 -15.14 6.66
N ALA A 277 18.00 -15.65 6.07
CA ALA A 277 17.97 -16.26 4.73
C ALA A 277 17.01 -17.45 4.66
N ALA A 278 16.98 -18.28 5.70
CA ALA A 278 16.02 -19.38 5.80
C ALA A 278 14.58 -18.90 5.83
N GLY A 279 14.30 -17.80 6.54
CA GLY A 279 13.01 -17.12 6.57
C GLY A 279 12.58 -16.64 5.18
N GLY A 280 13.46 -15.93 4.48
CA GLY A 280 13.24 -15.48 3.10
C GLY A 280 12.94 -16.63 2.14
N ALA A 281 13.75 -17.69 2.20
CA ALA A 281 13.56 -18.88 1.37
C ALA A 281 12.24 -19.61 1.65
N TRP A 282 11.85 -19.67 2.93
CA TRP A 282 10.56 -20.26 3.33
C TRP A 282 9.39 -19.41 2.81
N ALA A 283 9.43 -18.10 3.00
CA ALA A 283 8.40 -17.19 2.52
C ALA A 283 8.22 -17.32 1.01
N TRP A 284 9.32 -17.30 0.24
CA TRP A 284 9.30 -17.50 -1.21
C TRP A 284 8.68 -18.83 -1.62
N LYS A 285 9.10 -19.92 -0.96
CA LYS A 285 8.55 -21.26 -1.22
C LYS A 285 7.05 -21.36 -0.97
N LYS A 286 6.52 -20.57 -0.04
CA LYS A 286 5.09 -20.47 0.20
C LYS A 286 4.38 -19.67 -0.89
N VAL A 287 4.81 -18.44 -1.10
CA VAL A 287 4.23 -17.52 -2.10
C VAL A 287 4.17 -18.19 -3.48
N SER A 288 5.24 -18.88 -3.90
CA SER A 288 5.29 -19.55 -5.20
C SER A 288 4.27 -20.67 -5.43
N LYS A 289 3.48 -21.04 -4.40
CA LYS A 289 2.45 -22.09 -4.46
C LYS A 289 1.03 -21.57 -4.28
N LEU A 290 0.87 -20.26 -4.11
CA LEU A 290 -0.40 -19.63 -3.77
C LEU A 290 -0.89 -18.77 -4.95
N ASP A 291 -1.90 -19.27 -5.66
CA ASP A 291 -2.45 -18.68 -6.88
C ASP A 291 -3.19 -17.35 -6.64
N GLY A 292 -3.56 -17.06 -5.40
CA GLY A 292 -4.22 -15.81 -5.03
C GLY A 292 -3.27 -14.62 -4.97
N ILE A 293 -1.97 -14.84 -4.78
CA ILE A 293 -0.94 -13.81 -4.64
C ILE A 293 -0.37 -13.47 -6.02
N ASP A 294 -0.44 -12.21 -6.42
CA ASP A 294 0.00 -11.75 -7.74
C ASP A 294 1.46 -11.26 -7.75
N ALA A 295 1.93 -10.69 -6.64
CA ALA A 295 3.29 -10.17 -6.52
C ALA A 295 3.77 -10.14 -5.07
N ILE A 296 5.09 -10.13 -4.89
CA ILE A 296 5.77 -9.95 -3.62
C ILE A 296 6.92 -8.96 -3.79
N GLN A 297 7.10 -8.08 -2.81
CA GLN A 297 8.21 -7.14 -2.75
C GLN A 297 8.84 -7.14 -1.37
N TRP A 298 10.17 -7.28 -1.31
CA TRP A 298 10.91 -7.14 -0.06
C TRP A 298 11.07 -5.67 0.32
N HIS A 299 10.89 -5.40 1.58
CA HIS A 299 11.31 -4.22 2.28
C HIS A 299 12.49 -4.60 3.17
N ASN A 300 13.69 -4.12 2.98
CA ASN A 300 14.17 -2.95 2.32
C ASN A 300 15.32 -3.32 1.34
N TRP A 301 15.73 -2.38 0.48
CA TRP A 301 16.88 -2.57 -0.41
C TRP A 301 18.23 -2.55 0.34
N ALA A 302 18.31 -1.78 1.41
CA ALA A 302 19.48 -1.67 2.28
C ALA A 302 19.05 -1.40 3.72
N ASP A 303 19.79 -1.91 4.67
CA ASP A 303 19.54 -1.70 6.09
C ASP A 303 19.48 -0.22 6.43
N ASN A 304 18.49 0.18 7.20
CA ASN A 304 18.24 1.58 7.55
C ASN A 304 18.12 1.75 9.07
N LYS A 305 19.09 2.44 9.68
CA LYS A 305 19.05 2.74 11.13
C LYS A 305 17.86 3.60 11.55
N ALA A 306 17.36 4.46 10.66
CA ALA A 306 16.20 5.31 10.94
C ALA A 306 14.88 4.52 11.06
N GLU A 307 14.83 3.31 10.52
CA GLU A 307 13.69 2.39 10.61
C GLU A 307 13.83 1.41 11.79
N GLY A 308 14.32 1.88 12.93
CA GLY A 308 14.46 1.07 14.14
C GLY A 308 15.60 0.05 14.09
N GLY A 309 16.52 0.17 13.12
CA GLY A 309 17.66 -0.74 12.95
C GLY A 309 17.26 -2.10 12.35
N LEU A 310 16.14 -2.17 11.65
CA LEU A 310 15.72 -3.37 10.92
C LEU A 310 16.76 -3.72 9.84
N ARG A 311 17.09 -4.99 9.77
CA ARG A 311 18.01 -5.61 8.80
C ARG A 311 17.21 -6.64 8.00
N ILE A 312 16.47 -6.15 7.01
CA ILE A 312 15.50 -6.97 6.26
C ILE A 312 16.04 -7.32 4.89
#